data_247d098bfa67571005749b949c1a0b37
#
_entry.id   247d098bfa67571005749b949c1a0b37
#
_cell.length_a   1.000
_cell.length_b   1.000
_cell.length_c   1.000
_cell.angle_alpha   90.00
_cell.angle_beta   90.00
_cell.angle_gamma   90.00
#
_symmetry.space_group_name_H-M   'P 1'
#
loop_
_entity.id
_entity.type
_entity.pdbx_description
1 polymer ?
#
loop_
_entity_poly.entity_id
_entity_poly.type
_entity_poly.pdbx_seq_one_letter_code
_entity_poly.pdbx_strand_id
1 'polypeptide(L)'
;LDVIKASGLILACLTNNVLTQQVVATDPIERARQQELQAVLARFDAVIESSKVGVRKPESRFYEIACETVGVQPSECVFLDDLGINLKPAALMGMLTIKVATSEQALSELAQIINLDLTTQNN
;
A
#
# COMPACT_ATOMS: atom_id res chain seq x y z
N LEU A 1 3.41 4.80 -8.99
CA LEU A 1 2.33 3.79 -8.97
C LEU A 1 1.91 3.35 -10.36
N ASP A 2 1.90 4.26 -11.33
CA ASP A 2 1.45 3.93 -12.69
C ASP A 2 2.38 2.93 -13.37
N VAL A 3 3.69 3.03 -13.14
CA VAL A 3 4.69 2.09 -13.68
C VAL A 3 4.46 0.70 -13.09
N ILE A 4 4.18 0.60 -11.81
CA ILE A 4 3.90 -0.68 -11.13
C ILE A 4 2.64 -1.32 -11.70
N LYS A 5 1.58 -0.56 -11.88
CA LYS A 5 0.33 -1.08 -12.46
C LYS A 5 0.53 -1.53 -13.90
N ALA A 6 1.27 -0.76 -14.68
CA ALA A 6 1.54 -1.10 -16.08
C ALA A 6 2.33 -2.40 -16.22
N SER A 7 3.08 -2.82 -15.17
CA SER A 7 3.83 -4.07 -15.18
C SER A 7 2.96 -5.31 -14.89
N GLY A 8 1.68 -5.13 -14.58
CA GLY A 8 0.77 -6.22 -14.25
C GLY A 8 0.75 -6.61 -12.78
N LEU A 9 1.44 -5.89 -11.93
CA LEU A 9 1.43 -6.12 -10.49
C LEU A 9 0.16 -5.57 -9.83
N ILE A 10 -0.27 -6.24 -8.77
CA ILE A 10 -1.43 -5.81 -7.98
C ILE A 10 -0.96 -4.85 -6.90
N LEU A 11 -1.65 -3.72 -6.77
CA LEU A 11 -1.39 -2.72 -5.74
C LEU A 11 -2.50 -2.76 -4.69
N ALA A 12 -2.12 -2.91 -3.43
CA ALA A 12 -3.05 -2.84 -2.31
C ALA A 12 -2.56 -1.85 -1.27
N CYS A 13 -3.50 -1.09 -0.71
CA CYS A 13 -3.22 -0.16 0.38
C CYS A 13 -3.81 -0.72 1.68
N LEU A 14 -2.97 -0.91 2.70
CA LEU A 14 -3.39 -1.37 4.02
C LEU A 14 -3.26 -0.21 5.00
N THR A 15 -4.36 0.21 5.59
CA THR A 15 -4.35 1.39 6.44
C THR A 15 -5.16 1.20 7.71
N ASN A 16 -4.62 1.75 8.81
CA ASN A 16 -5.33 1.86 10.07
C ASN A 16 -6.20 3.12 10.11
N ASN A 17 -6.10 3.98 9.10
CA ASN A 17 -6.86 5.21 8.99
C ASN A 17 -8.12 5.00 8.15
N VAL A 18 -9.12 5.83 8.37
CA VAL A 18 -10.34 5.84 7.56
C VAL A 18 -10.12 6.80 6.40
N LEU A 19 -9.81 6.26 5.21
CA LEU A 19 -9.49 7.05 4.02
C LEU A 19 -10.67 7.26 3.08
N THR A 20 -11.65 6.35 3.12
CA THR A 20 -12.79 6.37 2.20
C THR A 20 -14.05 6.97 2.80
N GLN A 21 -13.97 7.46 4.05
CA GLN A 21 -15.10 8.11 4.69
C GLN A 21 -15.42 9.43 3.97
N GLN A 22 -16.68 9.61 3.63
CA GLN A 22 -17.13 10.87 3.01
C GLN A 22 -17.20 11.94 4.07
N VAL A 23 -16.31 12.90 4.00
CA VAL A 23 -16.33 14.12 4.80
C VAL A 23 -16.64 15.26 3.86
N VAL A 24 -17.67 16.05 4.18
CA VAL A 24 -17.98 17.24 3.39
C VAL A 24 -16.98 18.32 3.74
N ALA A 25 -16.01 18.52 2.87
CA ALA A 25 -15.02 19.58 3.04
C ALA A 25 -15.65 20.91 2.63
N THR A 26 -15.61 21.89 3.53
CA THR A 26 -16.09 23.25 3.27
C THR A 26 -15.00 24.19 2.79
N ASP A 27 -13.74 23.81 3.01
CA ASP A 27 -12.56 24.57 2.65
C ASP A 27 -12.03 24.12 1.27
N PRO A 28 -11.75 25.07 0.34
CA PRO A 28 -11.17 24.70 -0.96
C PRO A 28 -9.86 23.95 -0.89
N ILE A 29 -9.01 24.23 0.11
CA ILE A 29 -7.74 23.53 0.29
C ILE A 29 -7.99 22.09 0.72
N GLU A 30 -8.91 21.86 1.62
CA GLU A 30 -9.29 20.51 2.03
C GLU A 30 -9.91 19.71 0.90
N ARG A 31 -10.73 20.35 0.06
CA ARG A 31 -11.30 19.70 -1.13
C ARG A 31 -10.21 19.25 -2.09
N ALA A 32 -9.22 20.09 -2.33
CA ALA A 32 -8.10 19.75 -3.20
C ALA A 32 -7.33 18.55 -2.65
N ARG A 33 -7.07 18.52 -1.34
CA ARG A 33 -6.40 17.38 -0.68
C ARG A 33 -7.21 16.11 -0.78
N GLN A 34 -8.52 16.18 -0.58
CA GLN A 34 -9.40 15.02 -0.71
C GLN A 34 -9.40 14.48 -2.14
N GLN A 35 -9.44 15.37 -3.12
CA GLN A 35 -9.39 14.99 -4.54
C GLN A 35 -8.06 14.32 -4.89
N GLU A 36 -6.95 14.84 -4.39
CA GLU A 36 -5.63 14.24 -4.58
C GLU A 36 -5.56 12.85 -3.94
N LEU A 37 -6.06 12.71 -2.71
CA LEU A 37 -6.08 11.42 -2.02
C LEU A 37 -6.93 10.41 -2.79
N GLN A 38 -8.11 10.80 -3.23
CA GLN A 38 -8.98 9.92 -4.00
C GLN A 38 -8.34 9.50 -5.32
N ALA A 39 -7.63 10.41 -5.98
CA ALA A 39 -6.92 10.09 -7.22
C ALA A 39 -5.79 9.07 -6.97
N VAL A 40 -5.07 9.19 -5.86
CA VAL A 40 -4.05 8.21 -5.48
C VAL A 40 -4.69 6.87 -5.14
N LEU A 41 -5.74 6.87 -4.31
CA LEU A 41 -6.42 5.63 -3.90
C LEU A 41 -7.04 4.89 -5.09
N ALA A 42 -7.48 5.62 -6.11
CA ALA A 42 -8.04 5.01 -7.31
C ALA A 42 -7.02 4.19 -8.11
N ARG A 43 -5.73 4.40 -7.88
CA ARG A 43 -4.67 3.62 -8.52
C ARG A 43 -4.44 2.27 -7.85
N PHE A 44 -4.94 2.06 -6.65
CA PHE A 44 -4.82 0.78 -5.97
C PHE A 44 -5.92 -0.17 -6.39
N ASP A 45 -5.58 -1.44 -6.53
CA ASP A 45 -6.55 -2.51 -6.85
C ASP A 45 -7.45 -2.81 -5.66
N ALA A 46 -6.93 -2.61 -4.45
CA ALA A 46 -7.70 -2.77 -3.21
C ALA A 46 -7.22 -1.80 -2.15
N VAL A 47 -8.15 -1.29 -1.35
CA VAL A 47 -7.84 -0.49 -0.16
C VAL A 47 -8.48 -1.20 1.02
N ILE A 48 -7.65 -1.70 1.94
CA ILE A 48 -8.10 -2.44 3.11
C ILE A 48 -8.00 -1.52 4.33
N GLU A 49 -9.15 -1.11 4.85
CA GLU A 49 -9.23 -0.22 6.00
C GLU A 49 -9.56 -1.01 7.26
N SER A 50 -8.82 -0.77 8.34
CA SER A 50 -9.03 -1.48 9.60
C SER A 50 -10.44 -1.31 10.14
N SER A 51 -11.04 -0.13 9.97
CA SER A 51 -12.40 0.16 10.42
C SER A 51 -13.46 -0.70 9.74
N LYS A 52 -13.19 -1.20 8.54
CA LYS A 52 -14.13 -2.00 7.75
C LYS A 52 -13.97 -3.49 7.98
N VAL A 53 -12.76 -3.94 8.29
CA VAL A 53 -12.46 -5.38 8.45
C VAL A 53 -12.36 -5.83 9.90
N GLY A 54 -12.36 -4.90 10.86
CA GLY A 54 -12.37 -5.20 12.29
C GLY A 54 -11.04 -5.57 12.91
N VAL A 55 -9.97 -5.58 12.14
CA VAL A 55 -8.60 -5.80 12.61
C VAL A 55 -7.70 -4.73 12.02
N ARG A 56 -6.50 -4.57 12.59
CA ARG A 56 -5.59 -3.50 12.19
C ARG A 56 -4.13 -3.98 12.23
N LYS A 57 -3.24 -3.24 11.56
CA LYS A 57 -1.80 -3.48 11.72
C LYS A 57 -1.41 -3.21 13.18
N PRO A 58 -0.60 -4.02 13.81
CA PRO A 58 0.18 -5.14 13.28
C PRO A 58 -0.46 -6.53 13.47
N GLU A 59 -1.77 -6.63 13.57
CA GLU A 59 -2.44 -7.92 13.73
C GLU A 59 -2.27 -8.76 12.47
N SER A 60 -1.82 -10.01 12.62
CA SER A 60 -1.57 -10.91 11.48
C SER A 60 -2.79 -11.11 10.60
N ARG A 61 -3.98 -11.14 11.19
CA ARG A 61 -5.23 -11.32 10.46
C ARG A 61 -5.45 -10.21 9.42
N PHE A 62 -4.98 -9.00 9.68
CA PHE A 62 -5.12 -7.89 8.74
C PHE A 62 -4.38 -8.19 7.42
N TYR A 63 -3.18 -8.72 7.53
CA TYR A 63 -2.37 -9.10 6.36
C TYR A 63 -2.96 -10.30 5.63
N GLU A 64 -3.52 -11.27 6.37
CA GLU A 64 -4.22 -12.41 5.78
C GLU A 64 -5.42 -11.96 4.95
N ILE A 65 -6.23 -11.04 5.47
CA ILE A 65 -7.38 -10.47 4.77
C ILE A 65 -6.93 -9.76 3.49
N ALA A 66 -5.82 -9.03 3.54
CA ALA A 66 -5.26 -8.37 2.37
C ALA A 66 -4.90 -9.37 1.28
N CYS A 67 -4.20 -10.44 1.63
CA CYS A 67 -3.84 -11.49 0.69
C CYS A 67 -5.07 -12.18 0.10
N GLU A 68 -6.06 -12.49 0.93
CA GLU A 68 -7.32 -13.10 0.50
C GLU A 68 -8.07 -12.18 -0.47
N THR A 69 -8.11 -10.88 -0.17
CA THR A 69 -8.84 -9.90 -0.97
C THR A 69 -8.28 -9.79 -2.38
N VAL A 70 -6.97 -9.80 -2.53
CA VAL A 70 -6.32 -9.68 -3.85
C VAL A 70 -5.95 -11.02 -4.46
N GLY A 71 -6.16 -12.12 -3.75
CA GLY A 71 -5.99 -13.46 -4.29
C GLY A 71 -4.54 -13.90 -4.47
N VAL A 72 -3.66 -13.54 -3.54
CA VAL A 72 -2.24 -13.90 -3.59
C VAL A 72 -1.80 -14.59 -2.30
N GLN A 73 -0.65 -15.28 -2.38
CA GLN A 73 0.00 -15.86 -1.21
C GLN A 73 0.99 -14.86 -0.60
N PRO A 74 1.24 -14.90 0.72
CA PRO A 74 2.24 -14.02 1.33
C PRO A 74 3.61 -14.07 0.65
N SER A 75 4.05 -15.23 0.20
CA SER A 75 5.33 -15.39 -0.48
C SER A 75 5.41 -14.64 -1.82
N GLU A 76 4.28 -14.21 -2.35
CA GLU A 76 4.20 -13.43 -3.59
C GLU A 76 4.15 -11.91 -3.34
N CYS A 77 4.19 -11.49 -2.07
CA CYS A 77 3.98 -10.10 -1.69
C CYS A 77 5.26 -9.39 -1.26
N VAL A 78 5.32 -8.12 -1.57
CA VAL A 78 6.26 -7.18 -0.96
C VAL A 78 5.45 -6.17 -0.16
N PHE A 79 5.73 -6.05 1.13
CA PHE A 79 5.03 -5.12 2.01
C PHE A 79 5.94 -3.96 2.38
N LEU A 80 5.47 -2.74 2.15
CA LEU A 80 6.20 -1.52 2.44
C LEU A 80 5.49 -0.75 3.54
N ASP A 81 6.23 -0.38 4.58
CA ASP A 81 5.69 0.42 5.70
C ASP A 81 6.84 1.17 6.37
N ASP A 82 6.55 2.30 7.00
CA ASP A 82 7.55 3.09 7.70
C ASP A 82 7.79 2.61 9.14
N LEU A 83 6.91 1.77 9.68
CA LEU A 83 7.01 1.26 11.05
C LEU A 83 7.46 -0.19 11.07
N GLY A 84 8.58 -0.44 11.76
CA GLY A 84 9.10 -1.79 11.92
C GLY A 84 8.12 -2.74 12.58
N ILE A 85 7.32 -2.26 13.53
CA ILE A 85 6.29 -3.07 14.20
C ILE A 85 5.25 -3.61 13.22
N ASN A 86 4.98 -2.89 12.14
CA ASN A 86 4.05 -3.31 11.11
C ASN A 86 4.70 -4.27 10.10
N LEU A 87 6.00 -4.21 9.91
CA LEU A 87 6.73 -5.09 8.99
C LEU A 87 6.91 -6.50 9.56
N LYS A 88 7.07 -6.60 10.86
CA LYS A 88 7.41 -7.87 11.51
C LYS A 88 6.39 -8.99 11.25
N PRO A 89 5.08 -8.78 11.42
CA PRO A 89 4.11 -9.84 11.12
C PRO A 89 4.11 -10.24 9.66
N ALA A 90 4.28 -9.28 8.75
CA ALA A 90 4.34 -9.55 7.32
C ALA A 90 5.54 -10.45 6.98
N ALA A 91 6.71 -10.14 7.54
CA ALA A 91 7.91 -10.96 7.34
C ALA A 91 7.72 -12.38 7.88
N LEU A 92 7.10 -12.52 9.04
CA LEU A 92 6.82 -13.82 9.64
C LEU A 92 5.86 -14.67 8.80
N MET A 93 5.00 -14.05 8.01
CA MET A 93 4.09 -14.73 7.09
C MET A 93 4.76 -15.16 5.79
N GLY A 94 5.96 -14.69 5.52
CA GLY A 94 6.70 -15.01 4.31
C GLY A 94 6.74 -13.89 3.27
N MET A 95 6.24 -12.71 3.58
CA MET A 95 6.37 -11.55 2.69
C MET A 95 7.78 -11.00 2.72
N LEU A 96 8.24 -10.46 1.60
CA LEU A 96 9.39 -9.57 1.58
C LEU A 96 8.94 -8.22 2.13
N THR A 97 9.80 -7.57 2.90
CA THR A 97 9.44 -6.28 3.52
C THR A 97 10.46 -5.21 3.21
N ILE A 98 9.97 -3.98 3.08
CA ILE A 98 10.80 -2.79 2.88
C ILE A 98 10.40 -1.78 3.95
N LYS A 99 11.38 -1.36 4.77
CA LYS A 99 11.15 -0.26 5.70
C LYS A 99 11.33 1.05 4.96
N VAL A 100 10.25 1.83 4.89
CA VAL A 100 10.25 3.09 4.13
C VAL A 100 10.84 4.21 5.00
N ALA A 101 11.96 4.75 4.57
CA ALA A 101 12.54 5.97 5.15
C ALA A 101 12.26 7.17 4.23
N THR A 102 12.40 6.98 2.93
CA THR A 102 12.05 7.98 1.91
C THR A 102 11.38 7.27 0.74
N SER A 103 10.65 8.02 -0.07
CA SER A 103 10.03 7.48 -1.29
C SER A 103 11.08 6.94 -2.26
N GLU A 104 12.17 7.68 -2.43
CA GLU A 104 13.24 7.30 -3.35
C GLU A 104 13.92 6.01 -2.94
N GLN A 105 14.25 5.88 -1.66
CA GLN A 105 14.85 4.67 -1.11
C GLN A 105 13.90 3.47 -1.28
N ALA A 106 12.63 3.64 -0.94
CA ALA A 106 11.65 2.56 -1.02
C ALA A 106 11.45 2.09 -2.47
N LEU A 107 11.35 3.01 -3.41
CA LEU A 107 11.20 2.67 -4.83
C LEU A 107 12.45 1.98 -5.37
N SER A 108 13.64 2.41 -4.94
CA SER A 108 14.89 1.78 -5.35
C SER A 108 14.98 0.34 -4.87
N GLU A 109 14.64 0.08 -3.60
CA GLU A 109 14.65 -1.28 -3.06
C GLU A 109 13.58 -2.16 -3.71
N LEU A 110 12.40 -1.61 -3.95
CA LEU A 110 11.33 -2.33 -4.63
C LEU A 110 11.73 -2.70 -6.05
N ALA A 111 12.34 -1.76 -6.78
CA ALA A 111 12.81 -2.00 -8.15
C ALA A 111 13.79 -3.17 -8.22
N GLN A 112 14.68 -3.30 -7.25
CA GLN A 112 15.62 -4.43 -7.17
C GLN A 112 14.90 -5.76 -6.97
N ILE A 113 13.86 -5.77 -6.15
CA ILE A 113 13.10 -6.99 -5.85
C ILE A 113 12.29 -7.45 -7.07
N ILE A 114 11.60 -6.51 -7.73
CA ILE A 114 10.71 -6.84 -8.85
C ILE A 114 11.39 -6.70 -10.21
N ASN A 115 12.67 -6.32 -10.22
CA ASN A 115 13.47 -6.15 -11.43
C ASN A 115 12.84 -5.17 -12.43
N LEU A 116 12.39 -4.03 -11.91
CA LEU A 116 11.72 -2.99 -12.69
C LEU A 116 12.30 -1.63 -12.32
N ASP A 117 12.49 -0.75 -13.31
CA ASP A 117 12.95 0.61 -13.04
C ASP A 117 11.77 1.50 -12.64
N LEU A 118 11.73 1.88 -11.37
CA LEU A 118 10.69 2.73 -10.81
C LEU A 118 11.17 4.18 -10.58
N THR A 119 12.45 4.44 -10.80
CA THR A 119 13.04 5.76 -10.51
C THR A 119 13.05 6.68 -11.70
N THR A 120 12.94 6.13 -12.92
CA THR A 120 12.88 6.90 -14.14
C THR A 120 11.51 6.74 -14.81
N GLN A 121 11.05 7.82 -15.43
CA GLN A 121 9.75 7.88 -16.10
C GLN A 121 9.86 7.72 -17.62
N ASN A 122 11.02 7.43 -18.11
CA ASN A 122 11.33 7.52 -19.54
C ASN A 122 11.46 6.20 -20.22
N ASN A 123 10.70 5.31 -19.91
CA ASN A 123 10.81 3.98 -20.55
C ASN A 123 9.86 3.81 -21.69
#